data_4c3acad726308514f4f9c7a3ebfaa19f
#
_entry.id   4c3acad726308514f4f9c7a3ebfaa19f
#
_cell.length_a   1.000
_cell.length_b   1.000
_cell.length_c   1.000
_cell.angle_alpha   90.00
_cell.angle_beta   90.00
_cell.angle_gamma   90.00
#
_symmetry.space_group_name_H-M   'P 1'
#
loop_
_entity.id
_entity.type
_entity.pdbx_description
1 polymer ?
#
loop_
_entity_poly.entity_id
_entity_poly.type
_entity_poly.pdbx_seq_one_letter_code
_entity_poly.pdbx_strand_id
1 'polypeptide(L)'
;MTATMRLALALTSVTLVLAGCRYSADDKPVATQPTELQQAAADLLQGQVMAVAYSGFREGQHPDRGDGANNPTPEQILEDLNILVEHDFGLIRLYDAGENSRTTLELIRENDLPIKVLQGLWLNAEFSNHEGCPWLNEPIPEAELAANTEKNVAEVAKGIALANEFSDIIVSVNVGNEALVSWTDHMVPLDNVIAYVREVKAAIEQPVTVAENYEWWIAEGKPLAAELDYVGVHTYPAWEDKPIDEGLSYTIENMNRVHAALPDSTLAILEAGWATTASEFADRASEANQARYYEDLDGWASKANVTVFFFEAFDEPWKGNPDNPAGAEKHWGLFFVDRTPKAYFRDD
;
A
#
# COMPACT_ATOMS: atom_id res chain seq x y z
N MET A 1 -6.50 22.79 89.78
CA MET A 1 -7.18 21.65 90.39
C MET A 1 -7.61 20.71 89.28
N THR A 2 -6.76 19.77 88.91
CA THR A 2 -7.04 18.82 87.84
C THR A 2 -6.36 17.49 88.17
N ALA A 3 -7.12 16.49 88.37
CA ALA A 3 -6.67 15.16 88.72
C ALA A 3 -6.31 14.40 87.43
N THR A 4 -5.12 13.86 87.45
CA THR A 4 -4.63 12.95 86.35
C THR A 4 -4.92 11.50 86.71
N MET A 5 -5.69 10.82 85.87
CA MET A 5 -5.99 9.39 86.01
C MET A 5 -5.13 8.63 84.97
N ARG A 6 -4.20 7.79 85.42
CA ARG A 6 -3.42 6.87 84.59
C ARG A 6 -4.18 5.56 84.43
N LEU A 7 -4.43 5.20 83.20
CA LEU A 7 -5.00 3.88 82.86
C LEU A 7 -3.88 3.02 82.29
N ALA A 8 -3.62 1.86 82.89
CA ALA A 8 -2.67 0.88 82.42
C ALA A 8 -3.37 -0.04 81.43
N LEU A 9 -2.82 -0.18 80.24
CA LEU A 9 -3.31 -1.12 79.22
C LEU A 9 -2.33 -2.30 79.16
N ALA A 10 -2.88 -3.50 79.41
CA ALA A 10 -2.17 -4.75 79.31
C ALA A 10 -2.06 -5.17 77.82
N LEU A 11 -0.85 -5.39 77.34
CA LEU A 11 -0.61 -5.99 76.03
C LEU A 11 -0.78 -7.49 76.07
N THR A 12 -1.76 -7.99 75.35
CA THR A 12 -1.89 -9.41 75.01
C THR A 12 -1.33 -9.61 73.60
N SER A 13 -0.18 -10.31 73.51
CA SER A 13 0.45 -10.66 72.23
C SER A 13 -0.31 -11.79 71.54
N VAL A 14 -0.95 -11.47 70.45
CA VAL A 14 -1.51 -12.46 69.51
C VAL A 14 -0.48 -12.71 68.40
N THR A 15 0.10 -13.91 68.41
CA THR A 15 1.01 -14.37 67.35
C THR A 15 0.19 -14.79 66.13
N LEU A 16 0.14 -13.95 65.09
CA LEU A 16 -0.46 -14.26 63.83
C LEU A 16 0.54 -15.05 62.99
N VAL A 17 0.29 -16.32 62.75
CA VAL A 17 1.02 -17.14 61.78
C VAL A 17 0.54 -16.75 60.39
N LEU A 18 1.30 -15.92 59.70
CA LEU A 18 1.13 -15.63 58.26
C LEU A 18 1.63 -16.82 57.44
N ALA A 19 0.73 -17.65 56.96
CA ALA A 19 1.01 -18.59 55.87
C ALA A 19 1.30 -17.77 54.59
N GLY A 20 2.58 -17.55 54.30
CA GLY A 20 3.01 -16.89 53.08
C GLY A 20 2.75 -17.79 51.88
N CYS A 21 1.69 -17.52 51.11
CA CYS A 21 1.66 -17.95 49.72
C CYS A 21 2.80 -17.26 48.99
N ARG A 22 3.85 -18.01 48.68
CA ARG A 22 4.86 -17.56 47.72
C ARG A 22 4.21 -17.49 46.36
N TYR A 23 3.84 -16.29 45.94
CA TYR A 23 3.55 -16.00 44.54
C TYR A 23 4.90 -16.09 43.79
N SER A 24 5.02 -17.11 42.98
CA SER A 24 6.17 -17.21 42.05
C SER A 24 6.07 -16.09 41.03
N ALA A 25 7.08 -15.23 40.99
CA ALA A 25 7.12 -14.05 40.12
C ALA A 25 7.52 -14.39 38.68
N ASP A 26 7.34 -15.66 38.26
CA ASP A 26 7.88 -16.16 36.97
C ASP A 26 6.80 -16.55 35.94
N ASP A 27 5.53 -16.20 36.16
CA ASP A 27 4.49 -16.33 35.13
C ASP A 27 4.09 -14.96 34.54
N LYS A 28 5.06 -14.20 34.03
CA LYS A 28 4.74 -13.29 32.94
C LYS A 28 4.53 -14.16 31.70
N PRO A 29 3.39 -14.03 30.99
CA PRO A 29 3.27 -14.66 29.69
C PRO A 29 4.45 -14.14 28.87
N VAL A 30 5.32 -15.05 28.42
CA VAL A 30 6.32 -14.77 27.40
C VAL A 30 5.49 -14.25 26.25
N ALA A 31 5.60 -12.97 25.96
CA ALA A 31 5.06 -12.42 24.72
C ALA A 31 5.72 -13.25 23.62
N THR A 32 4.96 -14.17 23.03
CA THR A 32 5.37 -14.86 21.82
C THR A 32 5.70 -13.76 20.84
N GLN A 33 6.97 -13.63 20.44
CA GLN A 33 7.34 -12.76 19.34
C GLN A 33 6.39 -13.10 18.19
N PRO A 34 5.76 -12.13 17.55
CA PRO A 34 4.92 -12.43 16.40
C PRO A 34 5.75 -13.28 15.44
N THR A 35 5.18 -14.39 14.99
CA THR A 35 5.84 -15.27 14.03
C THR A 35 6.15 -14.42 12.82
N GLU A 36 7.41 -14.32 12.45
CA GLU A 36 7.83 -13.55 11.28
C GLU A 36 7.07 -14.06 10.04
N LEU A 37 6.51 -13.16 9.25
CA LEU A 37 5.76 -13.50 8.05
C LEU A 37 6.64 -14.30 7.11
N GLN A 38 6.21 -15.52 6.83
CA GLN A 38 6.82 -16.37 5.80
C GLN A 38 5.71 -17.12 5.08
N GLN A 39 5.53 -16.81 3.82
CA GLN A 39 4.51 -17.43 2.98
C GLN A 39 5.09 -18.62 2.20
N ALA A 40 4.25 -19.58 1.86
CA ALA A 40 4.64 -20.61 0.91
C ALA A 40 4.88 -19.96 -0.46
N ALA A 41 5.90 -20.41 -1.18
CA ALA A 41 6.07 -20.02 -2.56
C ALA A 41 4.80 -20.43 -3.33
N ALA A 42 4.18 -19.47 -3.98
CA ALA A 42 2.92 -19.65 -4.69
C ALA A 42 3.04 -19.11 -6.12
N ASP A 43 2.17 -19.64 -7.00
CA ASP A 43 2.05 -19.11 -8.37
C ASP A 43 1.32 -17.76 -8.41
N LEU A 44 0.87 -17.26 -7.26
CA LEU A 44 0.26 -15.93 -7.15
C LEU A 44 1.21 -14.88 -7.72
N LEU A 45 0.67 -14.00 -8.56
CA LEU A 45 1.43 -12.96 -9.25
C LEU A 45 2.64 -13.51 -10.03
N GLN A 46 2.51 -14.71 -10.56
CA GLN A 46 3.53 -15.42 -11.36
C GLN A 46 4.84 -15.70 -10.59
N GLY A 47 4.80 -15.72 -9.26
CA GLY A 47 5.97 -15.93 -8.42
C GLY A 47 6.97 -14.79 -8.42
N GLN A 48 6.60 -13.62 -8.95
CA GLN A 48 7.46 -12.43 -8.94
C GLN A 48 7.62 -11.91 -7.51
N VAL A 49 8.84 -11.54 -7.14
CA VAL A 49 9.14 -10.95 -5.84
C VAL A 49 9.16 -9.43 -5.94
N MET A 50 10.06 -8.88 -6.78
CA MET A 50 10.08 -7.44 -7.02
C MET A 50 9.33 -7.11 -8.30
N ALA A 51 8.38 -6.21 -8.15
CA ALA A 51 7.57 -5.61 -9.18
C ALA A 51 7.59 -4.10 -9.00
N VAL A 52 6.96 -3.34 -9.89
CA VAL A 52 6.98 -1.88 -9.80
C VAL A 52 5.61 -1.28 -10.14
N ALA A 53 5.22 -0.23 -9.43
CA ALA A 53 4.08 0.61 -9.79
C ALA A 53 4.44 1.46 -11.01
N TYR A 54 3.54 1.52 -12.00
CA TYR A 54 3.77 2.21 -13.26
C TYR A 54 2.52 2.96 -13.74
N SER A 55 2.69 4.21 -14.10
CA SER A 55 1.68 5.05 -14.75
C SER A 55 2.21 5.86 -15.95
N GLY A 56 3.51 6.06 -16.04
CA GLY A 56 4.24 6.52 -17.23
C GLY A 56 4.13 8.01 -17.57
N PHE A 57 3.43 8.82 -16.78
CA PHE A 57 3.23 10.24 -17.05
C PHE A 57 4.54 11.03 -16.95
N ARG A 58 4.80 11.87 -17.96
CA ARG A 58 5.98 12.73 -18.08
C ARG A 58 5.65 14.18 -17.75
N GLU A 59 6.61 15.07 -17.92
CA GLU A 59 6.40 16.51 -17.73
C GLU A 59 5.22 17.02 -18.56
N GLY A 60 4.27 17.67 -17.89
CA GLY A 60 3.03 18.19 -18.48
C GLY A 60 1.97 17.15 -18.82
N GLN A 61 2.21 15.87 -18.54
CA GLN A 61 1.23 14.79 -18.68
C GLN A 61 0.60 14.45 -17.33
N HIS A 62 -0.63 13.96 -17.33
CA HIS A 62 -1.39 13.63 -16.12
C HIS A 62 -2.60 12.74 -16.45
N PRO A 63 -3.08 11.90 -15.50
CA PRO A 63 -4.35 11.20 -15.64
C PRO A 63 -5.53 12.19 -15.65
N ASP A 64 -6.73 11.69 -15.98
CA ASP A 64 -7.95 12.50 -15.89
C ASP A 64 -8.23 12.88 -14.42
N ARG A 65 -8.20 14.17 -14.16
CA ARG A 65 -8.49 14.76 -12.84
C ARG A 65 -9.75 15.65 -12.88
N GLY A 66 -10.61 15.41 -13.85
CA GLY A 66 -11.85 16.16 -14.08
C GLY A 66 -11.83 17.03 -15.33
N ASP A 67 -10.66 17.35 -15.89
CA ASP A 67 -10.44 18.15 -17.09
C ASP A 67 -10.00 17.32 -18.31
N GLY A 68 -10.02 16.01 -18.20
CA GLY A 68 -9.47 15.06 -19.17
C GLY A 68 -8.03 14.67 -18.90
N ALA A 69 -7.61 13.53 -19.42
CA ALA A 69 -6.23 13.07 -19.35
C ALA A 69 -5.33 13.72 -20.40
N ASN A 70 -4.05 13.93 -20.08
CA ASN A 70 -2.99 14.17 -21.06
C ASN A 70 -2.02 12.97 -21.03
N ASN A 71 -2.39 11.91 -21.75
CA ASN A 71 -1.72 10.63 -21.71
C ASN A 71 -0.35 10.66 -22.39
N PRO A 72 0.63 9.82 -21.98
CA PRO A 72 1.81 9.50 -22.74
C PRO A 72 1.46 8.98 -24.14
N THR A 73 2.34 9.24 -25.13
CA THR A 73 2.16 8.64 -26.45
C THR A 73 2.53 7.14 -26.43
N PRO A 74 2.03 6.33 -27.38
CA PRO A 74 2.42 4.91 -27.47
C PRO A 74 3.94 4.69 -27.53
N GLU A 75 4.68 5.59 -28.21
CA GLU A 75 6.14 5.51 -28.30
C GLU A 75 6.80 5.76 -26.93
N GLN A 76 6.24 6.68 -26.14
CA GLN A 76 6.73 6.97 -24.78
C GLN A 76 6.45 5.81 -23.82
N ILE A 77 5.27 5.20 -23.91
CA ILE A 77 4.93 4.01 -23.12
C ILE A 77 5.86 2.86 -23.51
N LEU A 78 6.09 2.63 -24.80
CA LEU A 78 6.97 1.54 -25.26
C LEU A 78 8.42 1.77 -24.80
N GLU A 79 8.91 3.01 -24.79
CA GLU A 79 10.22 3.36 -24.22
C GLU A 79 10.29 2.97 -22.74
N ASP A 80 9.29 3.34 -21.96
CA ASP A 80 9.20 3.02 -20.54
C ASP A 80 9.17 1.50 -20.30
N LEU A 81 8.35 0.76 -21.03
CA LEU A 81 8.28 -0.69 -20.94
C LEU A 81 9.60 -1.39 -21.27
N ASN A 82 10.32 -0.92 -22.27
CA ASN A 82 11.65 -1.43 -22.61
C ASN A 82 12.67 -1.18 -21.49
N ILE A 83 12.65 -0.01 -20.86
CA ILE A 83 13.48 0.29 -19.69
C ILE A 83 13.16 -0.69 -18.55
N LEU A 84 11.89 -0.95 -18.28
CA LEU A 84 11.49 -1.90 -17.24
C LEU A 84 11.97 -3.33 -17.55
N VAL A 85 11.90 -3.77 -18.81
CA VAL A 85 12.44 -5.08 -19.25
C VAL A 85 13.96 -5.13 -19.10
N GLU A 86 14.69 -4.08 -19.48
CA GLU A 86 16.16 -3.98 -19.34
C GLU A 86 16.62 -4.08 -17.87
N HIS A 87 15.75 -3.71 -16.92
CA HIS A 87 16.00 -3.78 -15.49
C HIS A 87 15.25 -4.94 -14.78
N ASP A 88 14.90 -5.99 -15.53
CA ASP A 88 14.32 -7.25 -15.04
C ASP A 88 12.92 -7.12 -14.36
N PHE A 89 12.17 -6.05 -14.61
CA PHE A 89 10.79 -5.94 -14.14
C PHE A 89 9.84 -6.75 -15.03
N GLY A 90 9.50 -7.94 -14.59
CA GLY A 90 8.54 -8.83 -15.25
C GLY A 90 7.08 -8.66 -14.81
N LEU A 91 6.81 -7.76 -13.84
CA LEU A 91 5.48 -7.49 -13.32
C LEU A 91 5.34 -6.00 -12.99
N ILE A 92 4.27 -5.37 -13.49
CA ILE A 92 3.94 -3.98 -13.20
C ILE A 92 2.53 -3.85 -12.62
N ARG A 93 2.27 -2.78 -11.87
CA ARG A 93 0.94 -2.41 -11.38
C ARG A 93 0.46 -1.15 -12.08
N LEU A 94 -0.73 -1.23 -12.68
CA LEU A 94 -1.48 -0.10 -13.22
C LEU A 94 -2.57 0.33 -12.23
N TYR A 95 -3.09 1.56 -12.37
CA TYR A 95 -3.98 2.15 -11.37
C TYR A 95 -5.43 2.29 -11.80
N ASP A 96 -5.71 2.35 -13.10
CA ASP A 96 -7.05 2.51 -13.67
C ASP A 96 -7.25 1.67 -14.93
N ALA A 97 -8.50 1.56 -15.41
CA ALA A 97 -8.86 0.90 -16.65
C ALA A 97 -9.05 1.89 -17.82
N GLY A 98 -8.34 3.03 -17.78
CA GLY A 98 -8.38 4.07 -18.78
C GLY A 98 -7.59 3.75 -20.07
N GLU A 99 -7.50 4.77 -20.93
CA GLU A 99 -6.82 4.65 -22.23
C GLU A 99 -5.31 4.37 -22.07
N ASN A 100 -4.66 5.01 -21.08
CA ASN A 100 -3.23 4.79 -20.82
C ASN A 100 -2.95 3.31 -20.48
N SER A 101 -3.76 2.72 -19.60
CA SER A 101 -3.62 1.30 -19.24
C SER A 101 -3.90 0.37 -20.42
N ARG A 102 -4.95 0.63 -21.21
CA ARG A 102 -5.24 -0.13 -22.43
C ARG A 102 -4.07 -0.09 -23.41
N THR A 103 -3.53 1.10 -23.71
CA THR A 103 -2.38 1.26 -24.60
C THR A 103 -1.16 0.51 -24.09
N THR A 104 -0.92 0.53 -22.76
CA THR A 104 0.16 -0.25 -22.14
C THR A 104 0.00 -1.75 -22.39
N LEU A 105 -1.20 -2.30 -22.20
CA LEU A 105 -1.50 -3.71 -22.43
C LEU A 105 -1.34 -4.10 -23.92
N GLU A 106 -1.84 -3.25 -24.82
CA GLU A 106 -1.70 -3.43 -26.28
C GLU A 106 -0.23 -3.49 -26.69
N LEU A 107 0.60 -2.57 -26.19
CA LEU A 107 2.04 -2.52 -26.51
C LEU A 107 2.80 -3.71 -25.92
N ILE A 108 2.47 -4.17 -24.72
CA ILE A 108 3.03 -5.41 -24.16
C ILE A 108 2.76 -6.59 -25.10
N ARG A 109 1.51 -6.72 -25.56
CA ARG A 109 1.10 -7.81 -26.46
C ARG A 109 1.73 -7.70 -27.85
N GLU A 110 1.66 -6.50 -28.45
CA GLU A 110 2.15 -6.27 -29.82
C GLU A 110 3.65 -6.46 -29.97
N ASN A 111 4.42 -6.18 -28.90
CA ASN A 111 5.88 -6.30 -28.88
C ASN A 111 6.36 -7.58 -28.18
N ASP A 112 5.46 -8.48 -27.76
CA ASP A 112 5.78 -9.73 -27.06
C ASP A 112 6.69 -9.51 -25.85
N LEU A 113 6.42 -8.43 -25.07
CA LEU A 113 7.25 -8.08 -23.91
C LEU A 113 6.99 -9.05 -22.74
N PRO A 114 8.04 -9.48 -22.01
CA PRO A 114 7.91 -10.42 -20.90
C PRO A 114 7.39 -9.74 -19.63
N ILE A 115 6.35 -8.93 -19.75
CA ILE A 115 5.73 -8.18 -18.65
C ILE A 115 4.32 -8.70 -18.39
N LYS A 116 4.02 -8.97 -17.12
CA LYS A 116 2.68 -9.22 -16.61
C LYS A 116 2.16 -7.99 -15.86
N VAL A 117 0.84 -7.94 -15.66
CA VAL A 117 0.18 -6.76 -15.12
C VAL A 117 -0.75 -7.12 -13.97
N LEU A 118 -0.63 -6.41 -12.86
CA LEU A 118 -1.67 -6.20 -11.87
C LEU A 118 -2.50 -5.00 -12.31
N GLN A 119 -3.71 -5.24 -12.80
CA GLN A 119 -4.62 -4.21 -13.30
C GLN A 119 -5.36 -3.53 -12.15
N GLY A 120 -5.14 -2.24 -11.96
CA GLY A 120 -5.91 -1.42 -11.01
C GLY A 120 -7.24 -0.94 -11.59
N LEU A 121 -8.21 -0.72 -10.70
CA LEU A 121 -9.47 -0.05 -10.97
C LEU A 121 -9.57 1.12 -10.01
N TRP A 122 -9.53 2.34 -10.52
CA TRP A 122 -9.63 3.53 -9.70
C TRP A 122 -11.07 3.81 -9.29
N LEU A 123 -11.30 3.93 -7.98
CA LEU A 123 -12.62 4.30 -7.45
C LEU A 123 -12.63 5.77 -7.02
N ASN A 124 -13.58 6.52 -7.54
CA ASN A 124 -13.84 7.91 -7.15
C ASN A 124 -14.70 7.96 -5.88
N ALA A 125 -14.70 9.09 -5.18
CA ALA A 125 -15.45 9.29 -3.95
C ALA A 125 -16.95 9.00 -4.12
N GLU A 126 -17.49 8.12 -3.29
CA GLU A 126 -18.92 7.89 -3.10
C GLU A 126 -19.40 8.36 -1.72
N PHE A 127 -18.45 8.81 -0.90
CA PHE A 127 -18.68 9.42 0.40
C PHE A 127 -17.78 10.66 0.55
N SER A 128 -18.33 11.75 1.10
CA SER A 128 -17.57 12.96 1.36
C SER A 128 -16.82 12.87 2.67
N ASN A 129 -15.51 12.62 2.60
CA ASN A 129 -14.61 12.51 3.75
C ASN A 129 -13.96 13.84 4.15
N HIS A 130 -14.65 14.98 3.98
CA HIS A 130 -14.07 16.29 4.20
C HIS A 130 -13.67 16.58 5.67
N GLU A 131 -14.24 15.85 6.64
CA GLU A 131 -13.84 15.96 8.04
C GLU A 131 -12.56 15.19 8.38
N GLY A 132 -12.20 14.19 7.59
CA GLY A 132 -11.02 13.33 7.78
C GLY A 132 -9.86 13.64 6.85
N CYS A 133 -10.14 14.14 5.65
CA CYS A 133 -9.14 14.43 4.62
C CYS A 133 -8.59 15.86 4.74
N PRO A 134 -7.28 16.04 5.01
CA PRO A 134 -6.69 17.37 5.25
C PRO A 134 -6.74 18.35 4.07
N TRP A 135 -6.88 17.83 2.85
CA TRP A 135 -6.90 18.63 1.61
C TRP A 135 -8.30 18.77 0.99
N LEU A 136 -9.32 18.16 1.56
CA LEU A 136 -10.71 18.30 1.15
C LEU A 136 -11.40 19.35 2.05
N ASN A 137 -11.35 20.62 1.67
CA ASN A 137 -11.79 21.73 2.50
C ASN A 137 -13.31 21.87 2.67
N GLU A 138 -14.08 21.31 1.73
CA GLU A 138 -15.54 21.37 1.73
C GLU A 138 -16.15 20.01 1.38
N PRO A 139 -17.39 19.73 1.81
CA PRO A 139 -18.07 18.49 1.43
C PRO A 139 -18.22 18.36 -0.08
N ILE A 140 -17.98 17.14 -0.60
CA ILE A 140 -18.26 16.81 -1.98
C ILE A 140 -19.79 16.85 -2.17
N PRO A 141 -20.32 17.56 -3.19
CA PRO A 141 -21.76 17.63 -3.44
C PRO A 141 -22.39 16.26 -3.72
N GLU A 142 -23.60 16.00 -3.23
CA GLU A 142 -24.31 14.71 -3.45
C GLU A 142 -24.46 14.36 -4.94
N ALA A 143 -24.67 15.37 -5.81
CA ALA A 143 -24.76 15.14 -7.25
C ALA A 143 -23.43 14.65 -7.86
N GLU A 144 -22.30 15.09 -7.31
CA GLU A 144 -20.97 14.64 -7.72
C GLU A 144 -20.70 13.23 -7.21
N LEU A 145 -21.04 12.93 -5.94
CA LEU A 145 -20.94 11.58 -5.39
C LEU A 145 -21.77 10.58 -6.21
N ALA A 146 -23.00 10.95 -6.62
CA ALA A 146 -23.82 10.11 -7.48
C ALA A 146 -23.18 9.89 -8.87
N ALA A 147 -22.63 10.95 -9.48
CA ALA A 147 -21.93 10.83 -10.75
C ALA A 147 -20.65 9.97 -10.63
N ASN A 148 -19.96 10.03 -9.50
CA ASN A 148 -18.79 9.20 -9.21
C ASN A 148 -19.18 7.73 -9.07
N THR A 149 -20.31 7.41 -8.45
CA THR A 149 -20.83 6.03 -8.41
C THR A 149 -21.04 5.47 -9.83
N GLU A 150 -21.61 6.27 -10.75
CA GLU A 150 -21.78 5.86 -12.15
C GLU A 150 -20.42 5.64 -12.85
N LYS A 151 -19.41 6.50 -12.56
CA LYS A 151 -18.03 6.32 -13.07
C LYS A 151 -17.39 5.04 -12.52
N ASN A 152 -17.57 4.74 -11.23
CA ASN A 152 -17.03 3.55 -10.60
C ASN A 152 -17.62 2.26 -11.21
N VAL A 153 -18.92 2.23 -11.44
CA VAL A 153 -19.57 1.12 -12.15
C VAL A 153 -18.99 0.95 -13.57
N ALA A 154 -18.76 2.06 -14.28
CA ALA A 154 -18.16 2.01 -15.61
C ALA A 154 -16.69 1.58 -15.58
N GLU A 155 -15.94 1.99 -14.55
CA GLU A 155 -14.54 1.59 -14.34
C GLU A 155 -14.44 0.09 -14.06
N VAL A 156 -15.27 -0.44 -13.18
CA VAL A 156 -15.36 -1.88 -12.90
C VAL A 156 -15.68 -2.67 -14.18
N ALA A 157 -16.66 -2.23 -14.96
CA ALA A 157 -17.01 -2.87 -16.22
C ALA A 157 -15.85 -2.89 -17.24
N LYS A 158 -15.11 -1.77 -17.35
CA LYS A 158 -13.91 -1.68 -18.21
C LYS A 158 -12.81 -2.60 -17.72
N GLY A 159 -12.53 -2.63 -16.41
CA GLY A 159 -11.52 -3.51 -15.84
C GLY A 159 -11.81 -5.00 -16.07
N ILE A 160 -13.07 -5.40 -15.91
CA ILE A 160 -13.53 -6.76 -16.26
C ILE A 160 -13.29 -7.05 -17.74
N ALA A 161 -13.60 -6.10 -18.62
CA ALA A 161 -13.37 -6.26 -20.05
C ALA A 161 -11.88 -6.41 -20.38
N LEU A 162 -11.01 -5.58 -19.78
CA LEU A 162 -9.55 -5.67 -19.94
C LEU A 162 -9.02 -7.00 -19.41
N ALA A 163 -9.42 -7.44 -18.23
CA ALA A 163 -8.97 -8.69 -17.62
C ALA A 163 -9.33 -9.91 -18.49
N ASN A 164 -10.50 -9.91 -19.09
CA ASN A 164 -10.91 -10.99 -20.01
C ASN A 164 -10.20 -10.90 -21.38
N GLU A 165 -10.02 -9.69 -21.93
CA GLU A 165 -9.37 -9.48 -23.23
C GLU A 165 -7.87 -9.77 -23.16
N PHE A 166 -7.20 -9.37 -22.07
CA PHE A 166 -5.76 -9.50 -21.86
C PHE A 166 -5.42 -10.56 -20.79
N SER A 167 -6.17 -11.65 -20.74
CA SER A 167 -6.00 -12.73 -19.75
C SER A 167 -4.64 -13.43 -19.82
N ASP A 168 -3.91 -13.28 -20.90
CA ASP A 168 -2.53 -13.72 -21.10
C ASP A 168 -1.49 -12.78 -20.46
N ILE A 169 -1.87 -11.52 -20.16
CA ILE A 169 -1.00 -10.47 -19.61
C ILE A 169 -1.43 -10.09 -18.18
N ILE A 170 -2.72 -9.85 -17.95
CA ILE A 170 -3.26 -9.48 -16.64
C ILE A 170 -3.32 -10.73 -15.77
N VAL A 171 -2.53 -10.73 -14.69
CA VAL A 171 -2.41 -11.86 -13.76
C VAL A 171 -3.18 -11.64 -12.46
N SER A 172 -3.66 -10.44 -12.21
CA SER A 172 -4.50 -10.09 -11.07
C SER A 172 -5.22 -8.76 -11.30
N VAL A 173 -6.32 -8.52 -10.56
CA VAL A 173 -7.06 -7.25 -10.57
C VAL A 173 -7.13 -6.68 -9.16
N ASN A 174 -6.82 -5.38 -9.03
CA ASN A 174 -6.91 -4.62 -7.79
C ASN A 174 -8.09 -3.64 -7.85
N VAL A 175 -9.05 -3.76 -6.94
CA VAL A 175 -10.30 -2.96 -6.93
C VAL A 175 -10.20 -1.83 -5.91
N GLY A 176 -9.88 -0.64 -6.36
CA GLY A 176 -9.65 0.54 -5.51
C GLY A 176 -8.22 0.66 -4.99
N ASN A 177 -7.85 1.87 -4.63
CA ASN A 177 -6.54 2.24 -4.10
C ASN A 177 -6.74 3.22 -2.96
N GLU A 178 -6.45 2.82 -1.71
CA GLU A 178 -6.63 3.66 -0.51
C GLU A 178 -8.01 4.36 -0.45
N ALA A 179 -9.05 3.64 -0.88
CA ALA A 179 -10.40 4.16 -0.92
C ALA A 179 -11.13 4.09 0.44
N LEU A 180 -10.50 3.50 1.46
CA LEU A 180 -11.10 3.24 2.77
C LEU A 180 -10.36 3.93 3.93
N VAL A 181 -9.18 4.51 3.68
CA VAL A 181 -8.39 5.20 4.71
C VAL A 181 -8.98 6.57 5.07
N SER A 182 -8.81 6.98 6.31
CA SER A 182 -9.45 8.20 6.84
C SER A 182 -8.95 9.51 6.24
N TRP A 183 -7.80 9.51 5.57
CA TRP A 183 -7.21 10.70 4.94
C TRP A 183 -7.50 10.81 3.44
N THR A 184 -8.18 9.84 2.82
CA THR A 184 -8.44 9.88 1.37
C THR A 184 -9.51 10.90 0.99
N ASP A 185 -9.35 11.52 -0.18
CA ASP A 185 -10.33 12.43 -0.81
C ASP A 185 -11.32 11.69 -1.73
N HIS A 186 -11.08 10.40 -1.96
CA HIS A 186 -11.91 9.54 -2.81
C HIS A 186 -12.49 8.34 -2.05
N MET A 187 -12.97 8.58 -0.83
CA MET A 187 -13.53 7.53 0.02
C MET A 187 -14.76 6.87 -0.59
N VAL A 188 -14.77 5.53 -0.54
CA VAL A 188 -15.90 4.69 -0.94
C VAL A 188 -16.40 3.91 0.28
N PRO A 189 -17.72 3.79 0.53
CA PRO A 189 -18.22 2.95 1.61
C PRO A 189 -17.77 1.49 1.46
N LEU A 190 -17.36 0.85 2.55
CA LEU A 190 -16.84 -0.52 2.56
C LEU A 190 -17.77 -1.51 1.85
N ASP A 191 -19.09 -1.42 2.09
CA ASP A 191 -20.07 -2.30 1.46
C ASP A 191 -20.09 -2.17 -0.07
N ASN A 192 -19.81 -0.97 -0.60
CA ASN A 192 -19.73 -0.72 -2.03
C ASN A 192 -18.43 -1.31 -2.61
N VAL A 193 -17.29 -1.15 -1.92
CA VAL A 193 -16.03 -1.80 -2.33
C VAL A 193 -16.21 -3.32 -2.36
N ILE A 194 -16.83 -3.92 -1.35
CA ILE A 194 -17.14 -5.35 -1.32
C ILE A 194 -18.06 -5.75 -2.49
N ALA A 195 -19.05 -4.93 -2.84
CA ALA A 195 -19.92 -5.20 -3.97
C ALA A 195 -19.14 -5.21 -5.30
N TYR A 196 -18.25 -4.24 -5.51
CA TYR A 196 -17.39 -4.17 -6.70
C TYR A 196 -16.42 -5.37 -6.76
N VAL A 197 -15.80 -5.73 -5.64
CA VAL A 197 -14.95 -6.94 -5.55
C VAL A 197 -15.71 -8.19 -5.98
N ARG A 198 -16.91 -8.39 -5.47
CA ARG A 198 -17.76 -9.54 -5.81
C ARG A 198 -18.16 -9.55 -7.29
N GLU A 199 -18.47 -8.37 -7.86
CA GLU A 199 -18.79 -8.24 -9.28
C GLU A 199 -17.59 -8.63 -10.15
N VAL A 200 -16.40 -8.13 -9.84
CA VAL A 200 -15.17 -8.48 -10.56
C VAL A 200 -14.89 -9.98 -10.45
N LYS A 201 -14.88 -10.54 -9.23
CA LYS A 201 -14.63 -11.98 -9.01
C LYS A 201 -15.62 -12.91 -9.71
N ALA A 202 -16.86 -12.47 -9.90
CA ALA A 202 -17.85 -13.25 -10.62
C ALA A 202 -17.64 -13.27 -12.15
N ALA A 203 -16.83 -12.35 -12.68
CA ALA A 203 -16.70 -12.09 -14.10
C ALA A 203 -15.33 -12.44 -14.71
N ILE A 204 -14.30 -12.72 -13.88
CA ILE A 204 -12.94 -13.01 -14.31
C ILE A 204 -12.37 -14.25 -13.60
N GLU A 205 -11.31 -14.82 -14.15
CA GLU A 205 -10.60 -15.97 -13.57
C GLU A 205 -9.36 -15.56 -12.73
N GLN A 206 -8.85 -14.34 -12.92
CA GLN A 206 -7.67 -13.86 -12.23
C GLN A 206 -7.98 -13.56 -10.74
N PRO A 207 -6.98 -13.72 -9.84
CA PRO A 207 -7.10 -13.32 -8.45
C PRO A 207 -7.46 -11.85 -8.30
N VAL A 208 -8.28 -11.54 -7.30
CA VAL A 208 -8.76 -10.18 -7.00
C VAL A 208 -8.30 -9.74 -5.61
N THR A 209 -7.80 -8.52 -5.53
CA THR A 209 -7.36 -7.86 -4.29
C THR A 209 -7.90 -6.44 -4.19
N VAL A 210 -7.62 -5.80 -3.04
CA VAL A 210 -7.79 -4.37 -2.78
C VAL A 210 -6.49 -3.86 -2.16
N ALA A 211 -6.11 -2.63 -2.49
CA ALA A 211 -4.91 -1.98 -1.99
C ALA A 211 -5.27 -0.94 -0.92
N GLU A 212 -4.84 -1.19 0.31
CA GLU A 212 -5.09 -0.31 1.45
C GLU A 212 -3.88 -0.22 2.38
N ASN A 213 -3.83 0.85 3.18
CA ASN A 213 -2.80 1.03 4.20
C ASN A 213 -2.83 -0.09 5.27
N TYR A 214 -1.67 -0.48 5.77
CA TYR A 214 -1.52 -1.54 6.76
C TYR A 214 -2.34 -1.30 8.04
N GLU A 215 -2.49 -0.05 8.51
CA GLU A 215 -3.28 0.25 9.72
C GLU A 215 -4.77 -0.03 9.51
N TRP A 216 -5.28 0.32 8.34
CA TRP A 216 -6.66 0.03 7.99
C TRP A 216 -6.92 -1.50 7.97
N TRP A 217 -6.01 -2.28 7.36
CA TRP A 217 -6.12 -3.74 7.36
C TRP A 217 -6.17 -4.34 8.77
N ILE A 218 -5.35 -3.81 9.71
CA ILE A 218 -5.30 -4.28 11.09
C ILE A 218 -6.58 -3.94 11.83
N ALA A 219 -7.11 -2.73 11.65
CA ALA A 219 -8.23 -2.22 12.43
C ALA A 219 -9.60 -2.72 11.91
N GLU A 220 -9.79 -2.72 10.58
CA GLU A 220 -11.11 -2.85 9.95
C GLU A 220 -11.14 -3.85 8.78
N GLY A 221 -9.98 -4.35 8.33
CA GLY A 221 -9.85 -5.09 7.08
C GLY A 221 -10.49 -6.47 7.03
N LYS A 222 -10.84 -7.09 8.16
CA LYS A 222 -11.29 -8.48 8.22
C LYS A 222 -12.52 -8.80 7.34
N PRO A 223 -13.58 -7.98 7.26
CA PRO A 223 -14.72 -8.25 6.38
C PRO A 223 -14.34 -8.26 4.91
N LEU A 224 -13.49 -7.30 4.49
CA LEU A 224 -13.03 -7.21 3.11
C LEU A 224 -12.06 -8.33 2.76
N ALA A 225 -11.11 -8.66 3.64
CA ALA A 225 -10.14 -9.73 3.42
C ALA A 225 -10.81 -11.09 3.17
N ALA A 226 -11.97 -11.34 3.77
CA ALA A 226 -12.74 -12.58 3.54
C ALA A 226 -13.31 -12.71 2.11
N GLU A 227 -13.36 -11.63 1.36
CA GLU A 227 -13.85 -11.59 -0.03
C GLU A 227 -12.71 -11.67 -1.05
N LEU A 228 -11.44 -11.51 -0.61
CA LEU A 228 -10.28 -11.38 -1.48
C LEU A 228 -9.54 -12.71 -1.67
N ASP A 229 -8.78 -12.82 -2.74
CA ASP A 229 -7.87 -13.93 -2.97
C ASP A 229 -6.52 -13.69 -2.28
N TYR A 230 -6.13 -12.45 -2.08
CA TYR A 230 -5.01 -12.01 -1.24
C TYR A 230 -5.21 -10.55 -0.83
N VAL A 231 -4.45 -10.10 0.17
CA VAL A 231 -4.53 -8.76 0.74
C VAL A 231 -3.38 -7.89 0.22
N GLY A 232 -3.72 -6.74 -0.35
CA GLY A 232 -2.77 -5.75 -0.86
C GLY A 232 -2.46 -4.67 0.18
N VAL A 233 -1.20 -4.61 0.64
CA VAL A 233 -0.78 -3.74 1.74
C VAL A 233 0.05 -2.58 1.22
N HIS A 234 -0.24 -1.36 1.71
CA HIS A 234 0.64 -0.20 1.56
C HIS A 234 1.39 0.08 2.85
N THR A 235 2.69 0.39 2.77
CA THR A 235 3.53 0.72 3.92
C THR A 235 4.67 1.65 3.51
N TYR A 236 4.76 2.81 4.16
CA TYR A 236 5.70 3.87 3.82
C TYR A 236 6.47 4.37 5.05
N PRO A 237 7.62 3.77 5.39
CA PRO A 237 8.38 4.17 6.57
C PRO A 237 8.75 5.65 6.59
N ALA A 238 9.04 6.25 5.42
CA ALA A 238 9.44 7.66 5.34
C ALA A 238 8.30 8.63 5.73
N TRP A 239 7.03 8.30 5.44
CA TRP A 239 5.87 9.05 5.92
C TRP A 239 5.66 8.95 7.42
N GLU A 240 6.11 7.85 8.02
CA GLU A 240 6.01 7.57 9.47
C GLU A 240 7.27 8.01 10.24
N ASP A 241 7.98 8.99 9.72
CA ASP A 241 9.18 9.59 10.31
C ASP A 241 10.32 8.60 10.61
N LYS A 242 10.36 7.45 9.93
CA LYS A 242 11.43 6.46 10.14
C LYS A 242 12.71 6.85 9.42
N PRO A 243 13.87 6.79 10.11
CA PRO A 243 15.16 6.88 9.44
C PRO A 243 15.41 5.62 8.60
N ILE A 244 16.32 5.71 7.63
CA ILE A 244 16.60 4.59 6.73
C ILE A 244 17.05 3.32 7.47
N ASP A 245 17.74 3.44 8.59
CA ASP A 245 18.19 2.30 9.42
C ASP A 245 17.02 1.51 10.02
N GLU A 246 15.85 2.11 10.13
CA GLU A 246 14.61 1.48 10.62
C GLU A 246 13.64 1.12 9.48
N GLY A 247 13.89 1.55 8.24
CA GLY A 247 12.96 1.44 7.11
C GLY A 247 12.48 0.02 6.90
N LEU A 248 13.39 -0.92 6.69
CA LEU A 248 13.02 -2.34 6.48
C LEU A 248 12.34 -2.94 7.72
N SER A 249 12.90 -2.74 8.92
CA SER A 249 12.34 -3.33 10.14
C SER A 249 10.92 -2.85 10.42
N TYR A 250 10.61 -1.59 10.10
CA TYR A 250 9.27 -1.04 10.20
C TYR A 250 8.31 -1.68 9.19
N THR A 251 8.73 -1.85 7.94
CA THR A 251 7.94 -2.57 6.92
C THR A 251 7.63 -4.00 7.37
N ILE A 252 8.64 -4.74 7.85
CA ILE A 252 8.47 -6.11 8.37
C ILE A 252 7.49 -6.14 9.54
N GLU A 253 7.61 -5.20 10.49
CA GLU A 253 6.70 -5.11 11.63
C GLU A 253 5.25 -4.89 11.16
N ASN A 254 5.01 -3.98 10.22
CA ASN A 254 3.68 -3.72 9.68
C ASN A 254 3.10 -4.96 9.00
N MET A 255 3.88 -5.65 8.17
CA MET A 255 3.45 -6.89 7.51
C MET A 255 3.14 -8.00 8.52
N ASN A 256 3.95 -8.16 9.57
CA ASN A 256 3.70 -9.10 10.65
C ASN A 256 2.41 -8.75 11.43
N ARG A 257 2.14 -7.47 11.65
CA ARG A 257 0.91 -7.01 12.32
C ARG A 257 -0.33 -7.30 11.46
N VAL A 258 -0.26 -7.06 10.16
CA VAL A 258 -1.35 -7.41 9.23
C VAL A 258 -1.57 -8.92 9.21
N HIS A 259 -0.51 -9.72 9.12
CA HIS A 259 -0.61 -11.19 9.17
C HIS A 259 -1.22 -11.69 10.48
N ALA A 260 -0.87 -11.08 11.61
CA ALA A 260 -1.45 -11.43 12.90
C ALA A 260 -2.96 -11.09 12.98
N ALA A 261 -3.41 -10.01 12.32
CA ALA A 261 -4.82 -9.62 12.24
C ALA A 261 -5.62 -10.48 11.23
N LEU A 262 -4.96 -10.94 10.15
CA LEU A 262 -5.53 -11.67 9.02
C LEU A 262 -4.74 -12.96 8.73
N PRO A 263 -4.70 -13.93 9.68
CA PRO A 263 -3.77 -15.07 9.61
C PRO A 263 -4.05 -16.05 8.47
N ASP A 264 -5.26 -16.04 7.92
CA ASP A 264 -5.69 -16.92 6.84
C ASP A 264 -5.46 -16.29 5.44
N SER A 265 -4.98 -15.03 5.39
CA SER A 265 -4.77 -14.31 4.14
C SER A 265 -3.34 -14.41 3.67
N THR A 266 -3.15 -14.60 2.36
CA THR A 266 -1.88 -14.32 1.67
C THR A 266 -1.73 -12.81 1.53
N LEU A 267 -0.51 -12.28 1.71
CA LEU A 267 -0.23 -10.85 1.66
C LEU A 267 0.70 -10.52 0.49
N ALA A 268 0.48 -9.38 -0.14
CA ALA A 268 1.43 -8.73 -1.03
C ALA A 268 1.58 -7.26 -0.61
N ILE A 269 2.74 -6.67 -0.81
CA ILE A 269 2.93 -5.23 -0.69
C ILE A 269 2.61 -4.64 -2.06
N LEU A 270 1.54 -3.86 -2.15
CA LEU A 270 1.16 -3.21 -3.40
C LEU A 270 1.76 -1.81 -3.54
N GLU A 271 2.23 -1.24 -2.43
CA GLU A 271 3.07 -0.05 -2.43
C GLU A 271 4.01 -0.05 -1.21
N ALA A 272 5.30 0.10 -1.50
CA ALA A 272 6.34 0.50 -0.58
C ALA A 272 7.42 1.23 -1.36
N GLY A 273 7.97 2.30 -0.81
CA GLY A 273 8.95 3.11 -1.53
C GLY A 273 9.73 4.04 -0.62
N TRP A 274 10.65 4.79 -1.24
CA TRP A 274 11.43 5.81 -0.57
C TRP A 274 11.67 6.97 -1.53
N ALA A 275 11.17 8.17 -1.21
CA ALA A 275 11.35 9.33 -2.06
C ALA A 275 12.82 9.80 -2.05
N THR A 276 13.33 10.22 -3.22
CA THR A 276 14.70 10.71 -3.37
C THR A 276 14.84 12.20 -3.07
N THR A 277 13.75 12.93 -3.16
CA THR A 277 13.61 14.34 -2.78
C THR A 277 12.28 14.51 -2.06
N ALA A 278 12.27 15.18 -0.92
CA ALA A 278 11.04 15.49 -0.19
C ALA A 278 11.24 16.64 0.76
N SER A 279 10.50 17.72 0.58
CA SER A 279 10.47 18.82 1.56
C SER A 279 9.89 18.37 2.89
N GLU A 280 9.06 17.33 2.90
CA GLU A 280 8.37 16.75 4.04
C GLU A 280 9.30 15.86 4.90
N PHE A 281 10.37 15.30 4.31
CA PHE A 281 11.20 14.27 4.96
C PHE A 281 12.57 14.76 5.43
N ALA A 282 12.88 16.04 5.25
CA ALA A 282 14.18 16.63 5.57
C ALA A 282 15.33 15.82 4.95
N ASP A 283 16.30 15.37 5.74
CA ASP A 283 17.48 14.61 5.30
C ASP A 283 17.23 13.12 5.06
N ARG A 284 16.00 12.62 5.31
CA ARG A 284 15.65 11.22 5.03
C ARG A 284 15.51 10.93 3.52
N ALA A 285 15.08 11.93 2.73
CA ALA A 285 14.96 11.78 1.28
C ALA A 285 16.32 11.86 0.60
N SER A 286 16.72 10.80 -0.10
CA SER A 286 17.91 10.77 -0.94
C SER A 286 17.92 9.55 -1.86
N GLU A 287 18.64 9.63 -2.99
CA GLU A 287 18.85 8.47 -3.86
C GLU A 287 19.57 7.32 -3.13
N ALA A 288 20.52 7.63 -2.24
CA ALA A 288 21.24 6.60 -1.47
C ALA A 288 20.31 5.84 -0.51
N ASN A 289 19.36 6.54 0.14
CA ASN A 289 18.40 5.91 1.02
C ASN A 289 17.36 5.10 0.23
N GLN A 290 16.94 5.58 -0.94
CA GLN A 290 16.05 4.84 -1.83
C GLN A 290 16.71 3.53 -2.28
N ALA A 291 17.96 3.59 -2.76
CA ALA A 291 18.72 2.43 -3.21
C ALA A 291 18.87 1.39 -2.08
N ARG A 292 19.24 1.84 -0.89
CA ARG A 292 19.35 0.97 0.29
C ARG A 292 18.01 0.34 0.66
N TYR A 293 16.92 1.12 0.70
CA TYR A 293 15.61 0.58 1.02
C TYR A 293 15.13 -0.46 0.00
N TYR A 294 15.38 -0.21 -1.28
CA TYR A 294 15.07 -1.14 -2.35
C TYR A 294 15.82 -2.48 -2.17
N GLU A 295 17.14 -2.43 -1.98
CA GLU A 295 17.98 -3.62 -1.78
C GLU A 295 17.59 -4.41 -0.53
N ASP A 296 17.39 -3.72 0.60
CA ASP A 296 16.99 -4.33 1.86
C ASP A 296 15.60 -5.00 1.74
N LEU A 297 14.66 -4.36 1.05
CA LEU A 297 13.29 -4.83 0.84
C LEU A 297 13.26 -6.06 -0.07
N ASP A 298 14.01 -6.07 -1.18
CA ASP A 298 14.16 -7.23 -2.07
C ASP A 298 14.74 -8.44 -1.33
N GLY A 299 15.81 -8.23 -0.57
CA GLY A 299 16.45 -9.27 0.21
C GLY A 299 15.55 -9.92 1.27
N TRP A 300 14.61 -9.18 1.84
CA TRP A 300 13.62 -9.70 2.77
C TRP A 300 12.45 -10.36 2.02
N ALA A 301 11.89 -9.69 1.03
CA ALA A 301 10.73 -10.13 0.27
C ALA A 301 10.98 -11.51 -0.37
N SER A 302 12.18 -11.72 -0.93
CA SER A 302 12.64 -12.99 -1.49
C SER A 302 12.62 -14.13 -0.48
N LYS A 303 12.99 -13.86 0.79
CA LYS A 303 12.98 -14.88 1.87
C LYS A 303 11.59 -15.14 2.41
N ALA A 304 10.77 -14.10 2.49
CA ALA A 304 9.40 -14.16 3.00
C ALA A 304 8.38 -14.69 1.97
N ASN A 305 8.74 -14.80 0.70
CA ASN A 305 7.87 -15.08 -0.45
C ASN A 305 6.72 -14.04 -0.54
N VAL A 306 7.05 -12.76 -0.41
CA VAL A 306 6.12 -11.63 -0.52
C VAL A 306 6.41 -10.90 -1.81
N THR A 307 5.40 -10.75 -2.68
CA THR A 307 5.52 -9.86 -3.83
C THR A 307 5.42 -8.41 -3.37
N VAL A 308 6.34 -7.57 -3.87
CA VAL A 308 6.42 -6.14 -3.58
C VAL A 308 6.34 -5.36 -4.89
N PHE A 309 5.36 -4.47 -4.99
CA PHE A 309 5.36 -3.42 -6.01
C PHE A 309 6.05 -2.19 -5.42
N PHE A 310 7.28 -1.95 -5.85
CA PHE A 310 8.01 -0.77 -5.42
C PHE A 310 7.34 0.49 -5.99
N PHE A 311 7.13 1.47 -5.16
CA PHE A 311 6.53 2.73 -5.54
C PHE A 311 7.65 3.77 -5.73
N GLU A 312 7.99 4.14 -6.97
CA GLU A 312 7.39 3.75 -8.23
C GLU A 312 8.45 3.69 -9.35
N ALA A 313 8.08 3.36 -10.59
CA ALA A 313 9.02 3.26 -11.70
C ALA A 313 9.69 4.60 -12.02
N PHE A 314 8.91 5.63 -12.30
CA PHE A 314 9.39 6.93 -12.77
C PHE A 314 8.88 8.07 -11.89
N ASP A 315 9.68 9.13 -11.75
CA ASP A 315 9.21 10.38 -11.14
C ASP A 315 8.03 10.95 -11.92
N GLU A 316 7.00 11.41 -11.20
CA GLU A 316 5.77 11.91 -11.78
C GLU A 316 5.45 13.36 -11.35
N PRO A 317 5.83 14.37 -12.13
CA PRO A 317 5.69 15.80 -11.77
C PRO A 317 4.26 16.27 -11.52
N TRP A 318 3.25 15.55 -12.04
CA TRP A 318 1.83 15.91 -11.88
C TRP A 318 1.28 15.65 -10.46
N LYS A 319 1.96 14.79 -9.67
CA LYS A 319 1.52 14.42 -8.31
C LYS A 319 1.74 15.52 -7.29
N GLY A 320 0.96 15.50 -6.22
CA GLY A 320 1.09 16.39 -5.08
C GLY A 320 0.79 17.86 -5.39
N ASN A 321 1.31 18.76 -4.54
CA ASN A 321 1.09 20.19 -4.70
C ASN A 321 1.90 20.76 -5.89
N PRO A 322 1.25 21.39 -6.90
CA PRO A 322 1.95 21.95 -8.06
C PRO A 322 2.92 23.09 -7.70
N ASP A 323 2.70 23.81 -6.59
CA ASP A 323 3.55 24.88 -6.12
C ASP A 323 4.76 24.40 -5.32
N ASN A 324 4.83 23.09 -5.02
CA ASN A 324 5.96 22.46 -4.31
C ASN A 324 6.73 21.52 -5.25
N PRO A 325 7.76 21.99 -5.97
CA PRO A 325 8.54 21.13 -6.84
C PRO A 325 9.40 20.10 -6.10
N ALA A 326 9.64 20.29 -4.80
CA ALA A 326 10.38 19.38 -3.93
C ALA A 326 9.45 18.52 -3.05
N GLY A 327 8.16 18.44 -3.37
CA GLY A 327 7.22 17.59 -2.64
C GLY A 327 7.49 16.11 -2.91
N ALA A 328 7.38 15.29 -1.86
CA ALA A 328 7.68 13.86 -1.91
C ALA A 328 6.98 13.13 -3.06
N GLU A 329 5.70 13.45 -3.31
CA GLU A 329 4.85 12.77 -4.29
C GLU A 329 5.41 12.77 -5.73
N LYS A 330 6.34 13.67 -6.03
CA LYS A 330 6.94 13.81 -7.36
C LYS A 330 8.22 12.98 -7.56
N HIS A 331 8.76 12.37 -6.49
CA HIS A 331 10.15 11.89 -6.47
C HIS A 331 10.32 10.46 -5.93
N TRP A 332 9.30 9.63 -6.06
CA TRP A 332 9.33 8.22 -5.65
C TRP A 332 9.97 7.30 -6.69
N GLY A 333 10.08 7.74 -7.96
CA GLY A 333 10.58 6.94 -9.06
C GLY A 333 11.96 6.33 -8.82
N LEU A 334 12.18 5.13 -9.35
CA LEU A 334 13.50 4.50 -9.49
C LEU A 334 14.30 5.16 -10.63
N PHE A 335 13.58 5.79 -11.53
CA PHE A 335 14.11 6.59 -12.64
C PHE A 335 13.57 8.03 -12.54
N PHE A 336 14.36 8.98 -12.99
CA PHE A 336 13.91 10.36 -13.13
C PHE A 336 12.81 10.51 -14.20
N VAL A 337 12.17 11.68 -14.24
CA VAL A 337 11.12 11.99 -15.24
C VAL A 337 11.64 11.90 -16.68
N ASP A 338 12.93 12.13 -16.91
CA ASP A 338 13.59 11.98 -18.21
C ASP A 338 14.08 10.56 -18.50
N ARG A 339 13.71 9.59 -17.65
CA ARG A 339 14.04 8.16 -17.74
C ARG A 339 15.50 7.80 -17.47
N THR A 340 16.32 8.75 -17.01
CA THR A 340 17.65 8.42 -16.52
C THR A 340 17.56 7.67 -15.19
N PRO A 341 18.40 6.63 -14.97
CA PRO A 341 18.33 5.82 -13.75
C PRO A 341 18.82 6.60 -12.52
N LYS A 342 18.20 6.37 -11.39
CA LYS A 342 18.68 6.79 -10.07
C LYS A 342 19.71 5.81 -9.51
N ALA A 343 20.24 6.09 -8.32
CA ALA A 343 21.44 5.46 -7.79
C ALA A 343 21.44 3.93 -7.81
N TYR A 344 20.28 3.27 -7.61
CA TYR A 344 20.23 1.79 -7.58
C TYR A 344 20.53 1.16 -8.96
N PHE A 345 20.04 1.79 -10.03
CA PHE A 345 20.17 1.27 -11.39
C PHE A 345 21.23 2.00 -12.23
N ARG A 346 21.95 2.94 -11.64
CA ARG A 346 23.01 3.66 -12.32
C ARG A 346 24.31 2.86 -12.26
N ASP A 347 24.85 2.50 -13.42
CA ASP A 347 26.20 1.92 -13.53
C ASP A 347 27.25 2.90 -12.98
N ASP A 348 28.18 2.42 -12.15
CA ASP A 348 29.31 3.18 -11.60
C ASP A 348 30.39 3.50 -12.69
#